data_9122dcfd230fb1929b05ba2f92325579
#
_entry.id   9122dcfd230fb1929b05ba2f92325579
#
_cell.length_a   1.000
_cell.length_b   1.000
_cell.length_c   1.000
_cell.angle_alpha   90.00
_cell.angle_beta   90.00
_cell.angle_gamma   90.00
#
_symmetry.space_group_name_H-M   'P 1'
#
loop_
_entity.id
_entity.type
_entity.pdbx_description
1 polymer ?
#
loop_
_entity_poly.entity_id
_entity_poly.type
_entity_poly.pdbx_seq_one_letter_code
_entity_poly.pdbx_strand_id
1 'polypeptide(L)'
;MAFQKLNRPALLAVCALALAACSNPGPSAPGHGLDRQLAAITSDPVLGMASLSVLSIRGGRVAYQRQFGMRSIDEGLPATPETMYRIASISKLVTTLGVMRLVEQGKLDLDVDVSSYLGFSMRNPAYPEQPISLRMLLSHTSSLRDGGGYSWGVGTSLREAMRDTQGKWDADNRPGAYFAYANLNFGVVGTIMEAVAGERFDRLMQRLVLDPLHLGGGFNPSAMPLEQWRNIATLYRKRAPDAGPWIASSQWIAQVDDYAVRAPVPLAAIDSYKPGANGTVFSPTGGLRISAADLGKIMLMMLDQGRADGKSFLTPASLKVMTMPQWRYQPGRPNGDTYHGLFTQWGLGVQQFESRRGRGSSLVESGGFDAAGHLGEAYGLLSVFAFDAVRRNGMIVLIGGTASDPATTPGRYSALTRQEEAVLTALYASVAP
;
A
#
# COMPACT_ATOMS: atom_id res chain seq x y z
N MET A 1 8.67 -69.56 66.04
CA MET A 1 9.99 -69.94 65.55
C MET A 1 10.53 -68.78 64.75
N ALA A 2 11.41 -68.07 65.30
CA ALA A 2 12.84 -67.93 65.01
C ALA A 2 13.10 -66.91 63.86
N PHE A 3 13.70 -65.93 64.18
CA PHE A 3 14.98 -65.20 64.30
C PHE A 3 15.03 -64.03 63.32
N GLN A 4 14.99 -62.85 63.85
CA GLN A 4 16.07 -61.85 64.05
C GLN A 4 17.09 -61.69 62.90
N LYS A 5 17.25 -60.49 62.36
CA LYS A 5 18.48 -59.72 62.44
C LYS A 5 18.27 -58.24 62.04
N LEU A 6 18.70 -57.38 62.93
CA LEU A 6 18.93 -55.91 62.74
C LEU A 6 20.10 -55.70 61.75
N ASN A 7 19.99 -54.63 60.94
CA ASN A 7 21.17 -53.86 60.56
C ASN A 7 20.76 -52.36 60.32
N ARG A 8 21.47 -51.49 61.00
CA ARG A 8 21.37 -50.04 60.91
C ARG A 8 22.08 -49.54 59.65
N PRO A 9 21.58 -48.55 58.94
CA PRO A 9 22.35 -47.81 57.96
C PRO A 9 22.96 -46.54 58.47
N ALA A 10 24.12 -46.23 57.94
CA ALA A 10 24.91 -45.02 58.18
C ALA A 10 24.24 -43.77 57.56
N LEU A 11 24.25 -42.67 58.32
CA LEU A 11 23.96 -41.33 57.83
C LEU A 11 25.06 -40.86 56.86
N LEU A 12 24.71 -40.61 55.59
CA LEU A 12 25.50 -39.80 54.65
C LEU A 12 24.87 -38.40 54.56
N ALA A 13 25.53 -37.43 55.13
CA ALA A 13 25.22 -36.03 54.96
C ALA A 13 25.68 -35.57 53.56
N VAL A 14 24.73 -35.25 52.68
CA VAL A 14 25.01 -34.64 51.38
C VAL A 14 24.92 -33.12 51.56
N CYS A 15 26.07 -32.45 51.55
CA CYS A 15 26.16 -31.00 51.42
C CYS A 15 25.73 -30.59 50.01
N ALA A 16 24.51 -30.04 49.83
CA ALA A 16 24.11 -29.40 48.59
C ALA A 16 24.76 -28.01 48.50
N LEU A 17 25.84 -27.89 47.74
CA LEU A 17 26.32 -26.57 47.24
C LEU A 17 25.32 -26.01 46.25
N ALA A 18 24.59 -25.00 46.65
CA ALA A 18 23.80 -24.18 45.73
C ALA A 18 24.76 -23.35 44.88
N LEU A 19 25.01 -23.78 43.62
CA LEU A 19 25.62 -22.96 42.58
C LEU A 19 24.54 -21.96 42.11
N ALA A 20 24.61 -20.72 42.58
CA ALA A 20 23.91 -19.61 41.98
C ALA A 20 24.53 -19.35 40.59
N ALA A 21 23.98 -19.97 39.55
CA ALA A 21 24.29 -19.63 38.17
C ALA A 21 23.68 -18.24 37.89
N CYS A 22 24.51 -17.18 37.93
CA CYS A 22 24.19 -15.92 37.27
C CYS A 22 24.06 -16.23 35.77
N SER A 23 22.84 -16.48 35.33
CA SER A 23 22.52 -16.51 33.90
C SER A 23 22.63 -15.08 33.39
N ASN A 24 23.79 -14.74 32.82
CA ASN A 24 23.85 -13.61 31.89
C ASN A 24 22.82 -13.90 30.77
N PRO A 25 21.89 -12.98 30.50
CA PRO A 25 21.03 -13.14 29.32
C PRO A 25 21.96 -13.13 28.11
N GLY A 26 22.10 -14.26 27.46
CA GLY A 26 22.80 -14.36 26.18
C GLY A 26 22.23 -13.34 25.19
N PRO A 27 23.00 -12.93 24.16
CA PRO A 27 22.54 -11.97 23.19
C PRO A 27 21.20 -12.48 22.61
N SER A 28 20.13 -11.71 22.81
CA SER A 28 18.82 -11.99 22.27
C SER A 28 18.94 -12.11 20.75
N ALA A 29 18.33 -13.15 20.16
CA ALA A 29 18.31 -13.32 18.71
C ALA A 29 17.91 -12.00 18.04
N PRO A 30 18.50 -11.62 16.88
CA PRO A 30 18.38 -10.30 16.28
C PRO A 30 16.94 -9.77 16.09
N GLY A 31 15.92 -10.66 16.09
CA GLY A 31 14.50 -10.30 15.96
C GLY A 31 13.81 -9.79 17.23
N HIS A 32 14.21 -10.24 18.42
CA HIS A 32 13.48 -9.91 19.67
C HIS A 32 13.54 -8.42 20.06
N GLY A 33 14.58 -7.68 19.68
CA GLY A 33 14.70 -6.24 19.93
C GLY A 33 13.71 -5.46 19.07
N LEU A 34 13.64 -5.77 17.78
CA LEU A 34 12.74 -5.12 16.82
C LEU A 34 11.27 -5.46 17.12
N ASP A 35 10.96 -6.71 17.49
CA ASP A 35 9.61 -7.12 17.90
C ASP A 35 9.09 -6.27 19.07
N ARG A 36 9.91 -6.08 20.12
CA ARG A 36 9.54 -5.24 21.27
C ARG A 36 9.35 -3.78 20.89
N GLN A 37 10.22 -3.25 20.05
CA GLN A 37 10.15 -1.86 19.60
C GLN A 37 8.88 -1.61 18.78
N LEU A 38 8.56 -2.47 17.80
CA LEU A 38 7.37 -2.33 16.98
C LEU A 38 6.07 -2.56 17.79
N ALA A 39 6.08 -3.51 18.74
CA ALA A 39 4.95 -3.71 19.64
C ALA A 39 4.70 -2.46 20.51
N ALA A 40 5.76 -1.83 21.04
CA ALA A 40 5.64 -0.59 21.82
C ALA A 40 5.10 0.58 20.98
N ILE A 41 5.57 0.72 19.72
CA ILE A 41 5.05 1.74 18.79
C ILE A 41 3.56 1.48 18.49
N THR A 42 3.16 0.22 18.25
CA THR A 42 1.78 -0.15 17.97
C THR A 42 0.83 0.16 19.12
N SER A 43 1.29 -0.02 20.37
CA SER A 43 0.51 0.19 21.61
C SER A 43 0.68 1.59 22.21
N ASP A 44 1.36 2.52 21.53
CA ASP A 44 1.55 3.89 22.03
C ASP A 44 0.19 4.57 22.29
N PRO A 45 -0.01 5.24 23.43
CA PRO A 45 -1.30 5.82 23.79
C PRO A 45 -1.72 6.98 22.87
N VAL A 46 -0.78 7.67 22.22
CA VAL A 46 -1.03 8.83 21.35
C VAL A 46 -0.96 8.44 19.88
N LEU A 47 0.08 7.70 19.48
CA LEU A 47 0.34 7.29 18.11
C LEU A 47 -0.13 5.85 17.83
N GLY A 48 -0.91 5.28 18.74
CA GLY A 48 -1.34 3.88 18.70
C GLY A 48 -2.04 3.50 17.39
N MET A 49 -1.94 2.22 17.08
CA MET A 49 -2.44 1.61 15.87
C MET A 49 -3.37 0.46 16.24
N ALA A 50 -4.47 0.28 15.50
CA ALA A 50 -5.36 -0.88 15.71
C ALA A 50 -4.65 -2.18 15.31
N SER A 51 -3.94 -2.14 14.19
CA SER A 51 -3.07 -3.23 13.72
C SER A 51 -1.89 -2.69 12.92
N LEU A 52 -0.84 -3.49 12.85
CA LEU A 52 0.36 -3.22 12.07
C LEU A 52 0.85 -4.51 11.43
N SER A 53 1.05 -4.52 10.10
CA SER A 53 1.77 -5.56 9.39
C SER A 53 2.99 -4.95 8.71
N VAL A 54 4.16 -5.53 8.96
CA VAL A 54 5.43 -5.07 8.37
C VAL A 54 6.17 -6.21 7.68
N LEU A 55 6.87 -5.86 6.61
CA LEU A 55 7.80 -6.74 5.93
C LEU A 55 9.01 -5.94 5.47
N SER A 56 10.20 -6.49 5.64
CA SER A 56 11.41 -5.93 5.05
C SER A 56 12.15 -6.94 4.18
N ILE A 57 12.82 -6.42 3.17
CA ILE A 57 13.66 -7.17 2.23
C ILE A 57 15.08 -6.60 2.29
N ARG A 58 16.06 -7.48 2.41
CA ARG A 58 17.48 -7.14 2.37
C ARG A 58 18.20 -8.00 1.32
N GLY A 59 18.89 -7.37 0.39
CA GLY A 59 19.62 -8.08 -0.67
C GLY A 59 18.72 -9.00 -1.52
N GLY A 60 17.44 -8.65 -1.72
CA GLY A 60 16.50 -9.44 -2.49
C GLY A 60 15.92 -10.66 -1.75
N ARG A 61 15.96 -10.68 -0.42
CA ARG A 61 15.38 -11.73 0.43
C ARG A 61 14.61 -11.13 1.57
N VAL A 62 13.51 -11.75 1.98
CA VAL A 62 12.75 -11.33 3.17
C VAL A 62 13.67 -11.45 4.39
N ALA A 63 13.91 -10.31 5.06
CA ALA A 63 14.76 -10.20 6.24
C ALA A 63 13.94 -10.22 7.54
N TYR A 64 12.73 -9.64 7.49
CA TYR A 64 11.85 -9.54 8.64
C TYR A 64 10.39 -9.46 8.19
N GLN A 65 9.51 -10.12 8.94
CA GLN A 65 8.05 -10.05 8.75
C GLN A 65 7.37 -10.28 10.10
N ARG A 66 6.47 -9.36 10.51
CA ARG A 66 5.69 -9.47 11.75
C ARG A 66 4.37 -8.71 11.63
N GLN A 67 3.44 -9.11 12.49
CA GLN A 67 2.13 -8.50 12.65
C GLN A 67 1.87 -8.20 14.13
N PHE A 68 1.19 -7.09 14.40
CA PHE A 68 0.86 -6.62 15.74
C PHE A 68 -0.57 -6.08 15.77
N GLY A 69 -1.22 -6.12 16.94
CA GLY A 69 -2.58 -5.62 17.12
C GLY A 69 -3.66 -6.52 16.51
N MET A 70 -4.84 -5.96 16.29
CA MET A 70 -6.06 -6.69 15.94
C MET A 70 -6.53 -6.32 14.52
N ARG A 71 -6.76 -7.35 13.66
CA ARG A 71 -7.44 -7.13 12.37
C ARG A 71 -8.94 -6.90 12.52
N SER A 72 -9.52 -7.41 13.61
CA SER A 72 -10.87 -7.06 14.05
C SER A 72 -10.84 -6.93 15.57
N ILE A 73 -11.14 -5.73 16.07
CA ILE A 73 -11.13 -5.44 17.51
C ILE A 73 -12.40 -6.03 18.14
N ASP A 74 -13.55 -5.84 17.51
CA ASP A 74 -14.84 -6.27 18.05
C ASP A 74 -14.93 -7.80 18.20
N GLU A 75 -14.26 -8.53 17.31
CA GLU A 75 -14.22 -10.00 17.33
C GLU A 75 -12.97 -10.56 18.04
N GLY A 76 -12.10 -9.70 18.57
CA GLY A 76 -10.85 -10.12 19.23
C GLY A 76 -9.89 -10.88 18.31
N LEU A 77 -9.92 -10.64 17.00
CA LEU A 77 -9.11 -11.37 16.02
C LEU A 77 -7.77 -10.68 15.79
N PRO A 78 -6.63 -11.32 16.12
CA PRO A 78 -5.31 -10.74 15.91
C PRO A 78 -4.95 -10.62 14.43
N ALA A 79 -4.07 -9.68 14.11
CA ALA A 79 -3.42 -9.63 12.79
C ALA A 79 -2.47 -10.82 12.62
N THR A 80 -2.49 -11.45 11.43
CA THR A 80 -1.71 -12.63 11.05
C THR A 80 -0.95 -12.37 9.74
N PRO A 81 -0.01 -13.22 9.33
CA PRO A 81 0.67 -13.07 8.03
C PRO A 81 -0.28 -12.99 6.83
N GLU A 82 -1.45 -13.64 6.93
CA GLU A 82 -2.50 -13.69 5.90
C GLU A 82 -3.45 -12.49 5.98
N THR A 83 -3.33 -11.63 7.00
CA THR A 83 -4.18 -10.45 7.13
C THR A 83 -4.00 -9.52 5.94
N MET A 84 -5.09 -9.28 5.23
CA MET A 84 -5.15 -8.40 4.08
C MET A 84 -5.64 -7.02 4.50
N TYR A 85 -5.08 -5.99 3.92
CA TYR A 85 -5.50 -4.62 4.14
C TYR A 85 -5.97 -4.01 2.82
N ARG A 86 -6.96 -3.14 2.87
CA ARG A 86 -7.22 -2.19 1.80
C ARG A 86 -6.04 -1.25 1.75
N ILE A 87 -5.13 -1.41 0.78
CA ILE A 87 -3.83 -0.73 0.74
C ILE A 87 -3.87 0.71 0.21
N ALA A 88 -5.07 1.27 0.03
CA ALA A 88 -5.26 2.60 -0.53
C ALA A 88 -4.40 2.84 -1.80
N SER A 89 -3.71 3.96 -1.89
CA SER A 89 -3.07 4.38 -3.14
C SER A 89 -1.88 3.52 -3.62
N ILE A 90 -1.35 2.61 -2.81
CA ILE A 90 -0.43 1.57 -3.31
C ILE A 90 -1.10 0.73 -4.42
N SER A 91 -2.44 0.66 -4.44
CA SER A 91 -3.20 0.05 -5.54
C SER A 91 -2.86 0.62 -6.91
N LYS A 92 -2.46 1.90 -7.00
CA LYS A 92 -2.07 2.55 -8.26
C LYS A 92 -0.80 1.93 -8.86
N LEU A 93 0.18 1.62 -8.02
CA LEU A 93 1.39 0.90 -8.44
C LEU A 93 1.01 -0.47 -9.02
N VAL A 94 0.14 -1.22 -8.32
CA VAL A 94 -0.31 -2.55 -8.77
C VAL A 94 -1.17 -2.45 -10.04
N THR A 95 -2.04 -1.45 -10.14
CA THR A 95 -2.80 -1.16 -11.39
C THR A 95 -1.85 -0.88 -12.54
N THR A 96 -0.76 -0.13 -12.30
CA THR A 96 0.24 0.17 -13.33
C THR A 96 0.97 -1.09 -13.81
N LEU A 97 1.21 -2.09 -12.94
CA LEU A 97 1.73 -3.39 -13.38
C LEU A 97 0.79 -4.03 -14.42
N GLY A 98 -0.53 -3.98 -14.19
CA GLY A 98 -1.53 -4.44 -15.16
C GLY A 98 -1.49 -3.65 -16.47
N VAL A 99 -1.35 -2.32 -16.42
CA VAL A 99 -1.16 -1.47 -17.60
C VAL A 99 0.08 -1.91 -18.38
N MET A 100 1.22 -2.07 -17.71
CA MET A 100 2.48 -2.47 -18.36
C MET A 100 2.39 -3.87 -19.00
N ARG A 101 1.62 -4.79 -18.42
CA ARG A 101 1.31 -6.09 -19.04
C ARG A 101 0.53 -5.92 -20.35
N LEU A 102 -0.44 -4.99 -20.37
CA LEU A 102 -1.20 -4.70 -21.60
C LEU A 102 -0.34 -3.97 -22.65
N VAL A 103 0.61 -3.14 -22.21
CA VAL A 103 1.59 -2.51 -23.10
C VAL A 103 2.50 -3.56 -23.75
N GLU A 104 3.05 -4.50 -23.00
CA GLU A 104 3.88 -5.59 -23.54
C GLU A 104 3.10 -6.53 -24.48
N GLN A 105 1.78 -6.63 -24.31
CA GLN A 105 0.88 -7.36 -25.20
C GLN A 105 0.51 -6.56 -26.48
N GLY A 106 0.99 -5.33 -26.62
CA GLY A 106 0.65 -4.43 -27.74
C GLY A 106 -0.81 -3.94 -27.73
N LYS A 107 -1.52 -4.10 -26.60
CA LYS A 107 -2.92 -3.64 -26.44
C LYS A 107 -3.04 -2.20 -26.04
N LEU A 108 -2.03 -1.66 -25.38
CA LEU A 108 -1.93 -0.27 -24.94
C LEU A 108 -0.61 0.32 -25.41
N ASP A 109 -0.62 1.61 -25.70
CA ASP A 109 0.56 2.44 -25.91
C ASP A 109 0.52 3.59 -24.89
N LEU A 110 1.65 3.87 -24.28
CA LEU A 110 1.76 4.90 -23.25
C LEU A 110 1.56 6.33 -23.78
N ASP A 111 1.82 6.55 -25.07
CA ASP A 111 1.90 7.87 -25.68
C ASP A 111 0.76 8.19 -26.63
N VAL A 112 -0.11 7.21 -26.92
CA VAL A 112 -1.31 7.41 -27.74
C VAL A 112 -2.37 8.19 -26.94
N ASP A 113 -3.15 9.01 -27.67
CA ASP A 113 -4.30 9.74 -27.13
C ASP A 113 -5.35 8.78 -26.55
N VAL A 114 -5.63 8.92 -25.25
CA VAL A 114 -6.58 8.06 -24.54
C VAL A 114 -7.99 8.11 -25.06
N SER A 115 -8.36 9.17 -25.79
CA SER A 115 -9.66 9.28 -26.47
C SER A 115 -9.93 8.13 -27.43
N SER A 116 -8.87 7.58 -28.05
CA SER A 116 -8.97 6.45 -28.97
C SER A 116 -9.41 5.16 -28.27
N TYR A 117 -8.98 4.96 -27.02
CA TYR A 117 -9.37 3.80 -26.22
C TYR A 117 -10.75 3.96 -25.59
N LEU A 118 -11.12 5.19 -25.20
CA LEU A 118 -12.37 5.50 -24.51
C LEU A 118 -13.58 5.58 -25.46
N GLY A 119 -13.35 5.81 -26.76
CA GLY A 119 -14.41 6.04 -27.74
C GLY A 119 -15.16 7.36 -27.54
N PHE A 120 -14.58 8.31 -26.80
CA PHE A 120 -15.04 9.69 -26.69
C PHE A 120 -13.86 10.62 -26.41
N SER A 121 -14.03 11.91 -26.76
CA SER A 121 -12.99 12.92 -26.54
C SER A 121 -12.75 13.18 -25.06
N MET A 122 -11.54 12.89 -24.59
CA MET A 122 -11.05 13.21 -23.24
C MET A 122 -10.10 14.39 -23.37
N ARG A 123 -10.61 15.62 -23.14
CA ARG A 123 -9.88 16.87 -23.32
C ARG A 123 -10.12 17.81 -22.16
N ASN A 124 -9.07 18.50 -21.78
CA ASN A 124 -9.21 19.66 -20.92
C ASN A 124 -9.93 20.79 -21.71
N PRO A 125 -11.07 21.31 -21.23
CA PRO A 125 -11.81 22.35 -21.95
C PRO A 125 -11.00 23.61 -22.22
N ALA A 126 -10.01 23.95 -21.38
CA ALA A 126 -9.12 25.09 -21.60
C ALA A 126 -8.04 24.81 -22.66
N TYR A 127 -7.82 23.54 -23.01
CA TYR A 127 -6.79 23.08 -23.97
C TYR A 127 -7.37 22.00 -24.90
N PRO A 128 -8.40 22.29 -25.69
CA PRO A 128 -9.16 21.28 -26.43
C PRO A 128 -8.34 20.55 -27.50
N GLU A 129 -7.29 21.16 -28.01
CA GLU A 129 -6.41 20.58 -29.03
C GLU A 129 -5.30 19.71 -28.44
N GLN A 130 -5.10 19.76 -27.10
CA GLN A 130 -4.01 19.03 -26.46
C GLN A 130 -4.47 17.58 -26.13
N PRO A 131 -3.85 16.55 -26.71
CA PRO A 131 -4.16 15.17 -26.36
C PRO A 131 -3.67 14.83 -24.95
N ILE A 132 -4.35 13.87 -24.33
CA ILE A 132 -3.94 13.26 -23.06
C ILE A 132 -3.51 11.83 -23.33
N SER A 133 -2.34 11.43 -22.81
CA SER A 133 -1.83 10.07 -22.97
C SER A 133 -1.90 9.27 -21.66
N LEU A 134 -1.77 7.93 -21.76
CA LEU A 134 -1.63 7.06 -20.57
C LEU A 134 -0.44 7.47 -19.71
N ARG A 135 0.68 7.86 -20.32
CA ARG A 135 1.85 8.36 -19.59
C ARG A 135 1.49 9.55 -18.72
N MET A 136 0.72 10.50 -19.23
CA MET A 136 0.27 11.67 -18.47
C MET A 136 -0.68 11.28 -17.31
N LEU A 137 -1.57 10.31 -17.52
CA LEU A 137 -2.45 9.81 -16.45
C LEU A 137 -1.64 9.13 -15.34
N LEU A 138 -0.74 8.21 -15.69
CA LEU A 138 0.07 7.45 -14.74
C LEU A 138 1.11 8.31 -14.02
N SER A 139 1.52 9.43 -14.59
CA SER A 139 2.47 10.38 -13.99
C SER A 139 1.80 11.60 -13.34
N HIS A 140 0.46 11.63 -13.24
CA HIS A 140 -0.31 12.74 -12.67
C HIS A 140 -0.04 14.11 -13.33
N THR A 141 0.24 14.11 -14.64
CA THR A 141 0.47 15.34 -15.43
C THR A 141 -0.63 15.59 -16.46
N SER A 142 -1.75 14.88 -16.39
CA SER A 142 -2.85 14.95 -17.36
C SER A 142 -3.70 16.20 -17.32
N SER A 143 -3.50 17.08 -16.34
CA SER A 143 -4.37 18.20 -15.96
C SER A 143 -5.72 17.81 -15.34
N LEU A 144 -6.00 16.52 -15.07
CA LEU A 144 -7.16 16.10 -14.31
C LEU A 144 -7.03 16.47 -12.82
N ARG A 145 -8.20 16.75 -12.18
CA ARG A 145 -8.36 17.11 -10.77
C ARG A 145 -9.49 16.32 -10.14
N ASP A 146 -9.46 16.16 -8.81
CA ASP A 146 -10.47 15.42 -8.04
C ASP A 146 -11.64 16.26 -7.54
N GLY A 147 -11.63 17.60 -7.74
CA GLY A 147 -12.62 18.51 -7.18
C GLY A 147 -14.05 18.25 -7.62
N GLY A 148 -14.25 17.65 -8.80
CA GLY A 148 -15.57 17.23 -9.29
C GLY A 148 -15.87 15.74 -9.05
N GLY A 149 -15.12 15.08 -8.13
CA GLY A 149 -15.24 13.65 -7.84
C GLY A 149 -14.39 12.76 -8.75
N TYR A 150 -14.16 11.53 -8.32
CA TYR A 150 -13.31 10.56 -9.02
C TYR A 150 -13.85 9.11 -8.99
N SER A 151 -15.05 8.89 -8.45
CA SER A 151 -15.67 7.57 -8.38
C SER A 151 -17.18 7.69 -8.50
N TRP A 152 -17.78 6.85 -9.33
CA TRP A 152 -19.22 6.80 -9.59
C TRP A 152 -19.71 5.36 -9.53
N GLY A 153 -21.00 5.20 -9.23
CA GLY A 153 -21.64 3.89 -9.16
C GLY A 153 -21.78 3.22 -10.54
N VAL A 154 -22.19 1.95 -10.51
CA VAL A 154 -22.33 1.08 -11.70
C VAL A 154 -23.22 1.71 -12.79
N GLY A 155 -24.25 2.48 -12.41
CA GLY A 155 -25.22 3.11 -13.33
C GLY A 155 -24.71 4.35 -14.04
N THR A 156 -23.54 4.88 -13.71
CA THR A 156 -23.00 6.11 -14.31
C THR A 156 -21.78 5.78 -15.15
N SER A 157 -21.80 6.07 -16.44
CA SER A 157 -20.61 5.90 -17.28
C SER A 157 -19.57 7.02 -17.05
N LEU A 158 -18.29 6.70 -17.28
CA LEU A 158 -17.24 7.71 -17.24
C LEU A 158 -17.51 8.86 -18.23
N ARG A 159 -18.06 8.54 -19.42
CA ARG A 159 -18.47 9.54 -20.42
C ARG A 159 -19.48 10.53 -19.85
N GLU A 160 -20.49 10.06 -19.11
CA GLU A 160 -21.48 10.93 -18.44
C GLU A 160 -20.86 11.74 -17.32
N ALA A 161 -20.07 11.09 -16.47
CA ALA A 161 -19.39 11.75 -15.37
C ALA A 161 -18.45 12.87 -15.84
N MET A 162 -17.85 12.75 -17.01
CA MET A 162 -16.94 13.75 -17.57
C MET A 162 -17.64 14.87 -18.33
N ARG A 163 -18.98 14.80 -18.56
CA ARG A 163 -19.74 15.94 -19.15
C ARG A 163 -19.79 17.14 -18.24
N ASP A 164 -19.95 16.91 -16.94
CA ASP A 164 -19.73 17.96 -15.97
C ASP A 164 -18.22 18.17 -15.77
N THR A 165 -17.73 19.34 -16.14
CA THR A 165 -16.30 19.67 -16.11
C THR A 165 -15.88 20.38 -14.82
N GLN A 166 -16.84 20.75 -13.96
CA GLN A 166 -16.57 21.53 -12.75
C GLN A 166 -15.62 20.76 -11.79
N GLY A 167 -14.52 21.40 -11.45
CA GLY A 167 -13.52 20.84 -10.53
C GLY A 167 -12.73 19.62 -11.04
N LYS A 168 -12.94 19.21 -12.31
CA LYS A 168 -12.24 18.03 -12.87
C LYS A 168 -11.00 18.39 -13.69
N TRP A 169 -10.77 19.66 -13.97
CA TRP A 169 -9.69 20.09 -14.85
C TRP A 169 -8.91 21.26 -14.26
N ASP A 170 -7.62 21.27 -14.55
CA ASP A 170 -6.76 22.43 -14.34
C ASP A 170 -6.89 23.39 -15.53
N ALA A 171 -7.49 24.55 -15.31
CA ALA A 171 -7.65 25.55 -16.37
C ALA A 171 -6.35 26.32 -16.68
N ASP A 172 -5.41 26.33 -15.73
CA ASP A 172 -4.19 27.16 -15.83
C ASP A 172 -3.03 26.39 -16.46
N ASN A 173 -3.04 25.04 -16.35
CA ASN A 173 -1.93 24.21 -16.82
C ASN A 173 -2.37 23.19 -17.86
N ARG A 174 -1.72 23.27 -19.03
CA ARG A 174 -1.98 22.29 -20.10
C ARG A 174 -1.58 20.87 -19.72
N PRO A 175 -2.21 19.83 -20.30
CA PRO A 175 -1.75 18.44 -20.16
C PRO A 175 -0.26 18.31 -20.45
N GLY A 176 0.45 17.56 -19.61
CA GLY A 176 1.89 17.33 -19.67
C GLY A 176 2.76 18.37 -18.97
N ALA A 177 2.22 19.53 -18.55
CA ALA A 177 3.03 20.64 -18.04
C ALA A 177 3.16 20.71 -16.52
N TYR A 178 2.15 20.24 -15.78
CA TYR A 178 2.07 20.41 -14.34
C TYR A 178 1.66 19.11 -13.64
N PHE A 179 2.35 18.77 -12.58
CA PHE A 179 2.02 17.63 -11.74
C PHE A 179 0.98 18.02 -10.68
N ALA A 180 -0.12 17.29 -10.65
CA ALA A 180 -1.05 17.34 -9.53
C ALA A 180 -1.63 15.94 -9.30
N TYR A 181 -1.39 15.42 -8.12
CA TYR A 181 -1.89 14.12 -7.75
C TYR A 181 -3.43 14.09 -7.81
N ALA A 182 -3.98 13.23 -8.66
CA ALA A 182 -5.42 13.08 -8.81
C ALA A 182 -5.83 11.61 -8.94
N ASN A 183 -6.81 11.20 -8.15
CA ASN A 183 -7.36 9.85 -8.18
C ASN A 183 -8.12 9.57 -9.48
N LEU A 184 -8.75 10.60 -10.05
CA LEU A 184 -9.49 10.50 -11.32
C LEU A 184 -8.61 9.94 -12.45
N ASN A 185 -7.32 10.23 -12.46
CA ASN A 185 -6.38 9.65 -13.43
C ASN A 185 -6.51 8.11 -13.48
N PHE A 186 -6.50 7.46 -12.33
CA PHE A 186 -6.56 6.00 -12.26
C PHE A 186 -7.97 5.45 -12.49
N GLY A 187 -9.01 6.24 -12.24
CA GLY A 187 -10.38 5.92 -12.68
C GLY A 187 -10.48 5.85 -14.21
N VAL A 188 -9.87 6.80 -14.90
CA VAL A 188 -9.74 6.81 -16.37
C VAL A 188 -8.89 5.62 -16.85
N VAL A 189 -7.74 5.36 -16.22
CA VAL A 189 -6.87 4.20 -16.53
C VAL A 189 -7.64 2.89 -16.40
N GLY A 190 -8.37 2.67 -15.31
CA GLY A 190 -9.18 1.46 -15.14
C GLY A 190 -10.23 1.29 -16.23
N THR A 191 -10.88 2.38 -16.63
CA THR A 191 -11.87 2.36 -17.73
C THR A 191 -11.22 2.00 -19.07
N ILE A 192 -10.03 2.56 -19.36
CA ILE A 192 -9.25 2.24 -20.57
C ILE A 192 -8.85 0.76 -20.56
N MET A 193 -8.34 0.25 -19.44
CA MET A 193 -7.95 -1.15 -19.31
C MET A 193 -9.12 -2.10 -19.61
N GLU A 194 -10.32 -1.79 -19.08
CA GLU A 194 -11.53 -2.55 -19.37
C GLU A 194 -11.93 -2.48 -20.86
N ALA A 195 -11.88 -1.29 -21.45
CA ALA A 195 -12.27 -1.06 -22.82
C ALA A 195 -11.42 -1.89 -23.82
N VAL A 196 -10.10 -1.91 -23.63
CA VAL A 196 -9.19 -2.65 -24.53
C VAL A 196 -9.16 -4.15 -24.25
N ALA A 197 -9.51 -4.58 -23.03
CA ALA A 197 -9.51 -5.99 -22.66
C ALA A 197 -10.89 -6.66 -22.86
N GLY A 198 -11.97 -5.89 -22.92
CA GLY A 198 -13.35 -6.41 -22.92
C GLY A 198 -13.73 -7.12 -21.62
N GLU A 199 -13.04 -6.82 -20.53
CA GLU A 199 -13.14 -7.51 -19.24
C GLU A 199 -13.22 -6.51 -18.09
N ARG A 200 -14.02 -6.80 -17.05
CA ARG A 200 -14.13 -5.97 -15.85
C ARG A 200 -12.78 -5.84 -15.15
N PHE A 201 -12.50 -4.66 -14.63
CA PHE A 201 -11.22 -4.32 -14.01
C PHE A 201 -10.81 -5.29 -12.87
N ASP A 202 -11.74 -5.68 -12.01
CA ASP A 202 -11.46 -6.60 -10.89
C ASP A 202 -10.96 -7.98 -11.40
N ARG A 203 -11.62 -8.53 -12.44
CA ARG A 203 -11.24 -9.80 -13.06
C ARG A 203 -9.97 -9.67 -13.90
N LEU A 204 -9.85 -8.57 -14.62
CA LEU A 204 -8.68 -8.26 -15.43
C LEU A 204 -7.41 -8.19 -14.58
N MET A 205 -7.45 -7.51 -13.42
CA MET A 205 -6.33 -7.43 -12.50
C MET A 205 -6.01 -8.77 -11.85
N GLN A 206 -7.05 -9.58 -11.55
CA GLN A 206 -6.85 -10.95 -11.09
C GLN A 206 -6.01 -11.73 -12.10
N ARG A 207 -6.45 -11.76 -13.35
CA ARG A 207 -5.81 -12.51 -14.43
C ARG A 207 -4.44 -11.96 -14.86
N LEU A 208 -4.27 -10.63 -14.89
CA LEU A 208 -3.02 -10.00 -15.38
C LEU A 208 -1.92 -9.96 -14.33
N VAL A 209 -2.29 -9.82 -13.04
CA VAL A 209 -1.32 -9.52 -11.99
C VAL A 209 -1.38 -10.54 -10.84
N LEU A 210 -2.56 -10.75 -10.25
CA LEU A 210 -2.64 -11.51 -9.01
C LEU A 210 -2.35 -12.99 -9.24
N ASP A 211 -3.00 -13.63 -10.19
CA ASP A 211 -2.80 -15.05 -10.50
C ASP A 211 -1.37 -15.36 -10.97
N PRO A 212 -0.77 -14.59 -11.93
CA PRO A 212 0.59 -14.87 -12.39
C PRO A 212 1.67 -14.73 -11.31
N LEU A 213 1.41 -13.94 -10.27
CA LEU A 213 2.31 -13.74 -9.13
C LEU A 213 1.90 -14.56 -7.89
N HIS A 214 0.91 -15.44 -8.03
CA HIS A 214 0.37 -16.25 -6.93
C HIS A 214 0.02 -15.44 -5.68
N LEU A 215 -0.75 -14.34 -5.88
CA LEU A 215 -1.16 -13.42 -4.83
C LEU A 215 -2.60 -13.69 -4.40
N GLY A 216 -2.82 -13.69 -3.08
CA GLY A 216 -4.15 -13.60 -2.52
C GLY A 216 -4.67 -12.16 -2.56
N GLY A 217 -6.00 -12.01 -2.48
CA GLY A 217 -6.63 -10.69 -2.43
C GLY A 217 -7.35 -10.29 -3.71
N GLY A 218 -7.73 -9.01 -3.81
CA GLY A 218 -8.48 -8.53 -4.97
C GLY A 218 -9.06 -7.13 -4.80
N PHE A 219 -9.59 -6.60 -5.90
CA PHE A 219 -10.26 -5.30 -5.94
C PHE A 219 -11.76 -5.38 -5.60
N ASN A 220 -12.33 -6.58 -5.57
CA ASN A 220 -13.74 -6.82 -5.30
C ASN A 220 -13.90 -7.87 -4.21
N PRO A 221 -14.03 -7.48 -2.92
CA PRO A 221 -14.14 -8.42 -1.81
C PRO A 221 -15.29 -9.43 -1.95
N SER A 222 -16.43 -9.03 -2.54
CA SER A 222 -17.57 -9.93 -2.71
C SER A 222 -17.35 -11.07 -3.73
N ALA A 223 -16.29 -10.96 -4.53
CA ALA A 223 -15.88 -12.01 -5.48
C ALA A 223 -14.71 -12.85 -4.94
N MET A 224 -14.19 -12.53 -3.75
CA MET A 224 -13.08 -13.27 -3.14
C MET A 224 -13.60 -14.53 -2.41
N PRO A 225 -12.79 -15.61 -2.32
CA PRO A 225 -13.09 -16.77 -1.49
C PRO A 225 -13.32 -16.40 -0.02
N LEU A 226 -14.12 -17.20 0.68
CA LEU A 226 -14.50 -17.00 2.08
C LEU A 226 -13.28 -16.84 3.01
N GLU A 227 -12.31 -17.71 2.84
CA GLU A 227 -11.07 -17.73 3.62
C GLU A 227 -10.21 -16.49 3.39
N GLN A 228 -10.35 -15.81 2.25
CA GLN A 228 -9.65 -14.57 1.95
C GLN A 228 -10.36 -13.36 2.52
N TRP A 229 -11.65 -13.14 2.19
CA TRP A 229 -12.31 -11.93 2.66
C TRP A 229 -12.46 -11.88 4.19
N ARG A 230 -12.56 -13.02 4.89
CA ARG A 230 -12.53 -13.08 6.37
C ARG A 230 -11.20 -12.66 6.99
N ASN A 231 -10.12 -12.69 6.23
CA ASN A 231 -8.80 -12.21 6.65
C ASN A 231 -8.55 -10.74 6.31
N ILE A 232 -9.54 -10.04 5.75
CA ILE A 232 -9.44 -8.59 5.55
C ILE A 232 -9.55 -7.89 6.90
N ALA A 233 -8.59 -6.99 7.18
CA ALA A 233 -8.62 -6.16 8.36
C ALA A 233 -9.69 -5.08 8.24
N THR A 234 -10.49 -4.94 9.28
CA THR A 234 -11.30 -3.75 9.49
C THR A 234 -10.38 -2.55 9.69
N LEU A 235 -10.63 -1.46 8.99
CA LEU A 235 -9.88 -0.22 9.17
C LEU A 235 -10.56 0.63 10.24
N TYR A 236 -9.78 1.15 11.17
CA TYR A 236 -10.28 1.84 12.35
C TYR A 236 -9.79 3.28 12.43
N ARG A 237 -10.61 4.13 13.08
CA ARG A 237 -10.22 5.44 13.58
C ARG A 237 -10.79 5.65 14.97
N LYS A 238 -10.19 6.52 15.77
CA LYS A 238 -10.82 7.06 16.98
C LYS A 238 -11.62 8.32 16.65
N ARG A 239 -12.46 8.19 15.63
CA ARG A 239 -13.28 9.23 15.02
C ARG A 239 -14.50 8.60 14.36
N ALA A 240 -15.68 9.24 14.49
CA ALA A 240 -16.88 8.81 13.78
C ALA A 240 -16.71 8.90 12.24
N PRO A 241 -17.35 8.00 11.45
CA PRO A 241 -17.21 7.98 9.99
C PRO A 241 -17.68 9.27 9.30
N ASP A 242 -18.67 9.95 9.85
CA ASP A 242 -19.32 11.17 9.37
C ASP A 242 -18.57 12.47 9.68
N ALA A 243 -17.24 12.40 9.80
CA ALA A 243 -16.36 13.54 10.05
C ALA A 243 -16.45 14.18 11.44
N GLY A 244 -16.90 13.45 12.46
CA GLY A 244 -16.80 13.86 13.86
C GLY A 244 -15.37 14.18 14.29
N PRO A 245 -15.17 14.79 15.47
CA PRO A 245 -13.83 15.09 15.99
C PRO A 245 -13.03 13.83 16.29
N TRP A 246 -11.71 13.93 16.19
CA TRP A 246 -10.81 12.90 16.69
C TRP A 246 -10.74 12.95 18.22
N ILE A 247 -10.95 11.80 18.87
CA ILE A 247 -10.93 11.69 20.35
C ILE A 247 -10.00 10.53 20.70
N ALA A 248 -8.75 10.82 21.02
CA ALA A 248 -7.71 9.82 21.29
C ALA A 248 -8.04 8.84 22.42
N SER A 249 -8.83 9.29 23.42
CA SER A 249 -9.31 8.44 24.52
C SER A 249 -10.56 7.62 24.19
N SER A 250 -11.17 7.81 23.01
CA SER A 250 -12.35 7.05 22.60
C SER A 250 -12.00 5.62 22.19
N GLN A 251 -13.03 4.80 22.04
CA GLN A 251 -12.93 3.47 21.45
C GLN A 251 -12.54 3.57 19.97
N TRP A 252 -11.99 2.48 19.45
CA TRP A 252 -11.80 2.30 18.02
C TRP A 252 -13.16 2.17 17.32
N ILE A 253 -13.33 2.88 16.22
CA ILE A 253 -14.57 2.89 15.42
C ILE A 253 -14.25 2.35 14.04
N ALA A 254 -14.93 1.28 13.65
CA ALA A 254 -14.80 0.70 12.32
C ALA A 254 -15.21 1.72 11.25
N GLN A 255 -14.39 1.88 10.25
CA GLN A 255 -14.61 2.82 9.14
C GLN A 255 -15.05 2.09 7.87
N VAL A 256 -14.38 1.00 7.54
CA VAL A 256 -14.62 0.23 6.31
C VAL A 256 -14.04 -1.18 6.45
N ASP A 257 -14.49 -2.08 5.56
CA ASP A 257 -14.04 -3.47 5.45
C ASP A 257 -14.28 -4.30 6.72
N ASP A 258 -15.39 -4.02 7.42
CA ASP A 258 -15.83 -4.77 8.60
C ASP A 258 -16.48 -6.10 8.19
N TYR A 259 -15.63 -7.02 7.68
CA TYR A 259 -16.07 -8.31 7.15
C TYR A 259 -15.92 -9.47 8.12
N ALA A 260 -15.39 -9.24 9.31
CA ALA A 260 -15.29 -10.29 10.33
C ALA A 260 -16.69 -10.84 10.72
N VAL A 261 -17.69 -9.94 10.77
CA VAL A 261 -19.09 -10.25 11.14
C VAL A 261 -20.05 -10.22 9.97
N ARG A 262 -19.72 -9.58 8.86
CA ARG A 262 -20.62 -9.42 7.70
C ARG A 262 -19.90 -9.75 6.41
N ALA A 263 -20.50 -10.62 5.60
CA ALA A 263 -19.98 -10.85 4.26
C ALA A 263 -19.99 -9.56 3.43
N PRO A 264 -18.98 -9.35 2.56
CA PRO A 264 -18.99 -8.23 1.62
C PRO A 264 -20.21 -8.35 0.70
N VAL A 265 -20.92 -7.23 0.56
CA VAL A 265 -22.12 -7.17 -0.28
C VAL A 265 -21.70 -7.00 -1.74
N PRO A 266 -22.23 -7.80 -2.67
CA PRO A 266 -22.02 -7.59 -4.11
C PRO A 266 -22.49 -6.20 -4.53
N LEU A 267 -21.77 -5.59 -5.46
CA LEU A 267 -22.17 -4.31 -6.03
C LEU A 267 -23.53 -4.44 -6.72
N ALA A 268 -24.45 -3.57 -6.39
CA ALA A 268 -25.77 -3.54 -7.03
C ALA A 268 -25.61 -3.38 -8.57
N ALA A 269 -26.43 -4.08 -9.32
CA ALA A 269 -26.45 -4.05 -10.79
C ALA A 269 -25.14 -4.49 -11.48
N ILE A 270 -24.24 -5.19 -10.77
CA ILE A 270 -22.95 -5.63 -11.32
C ILE A 270 -23.11 -6.56 -12.53
N ASP A 271 -24.20 -7.32 -12.60
CA ASP A 271 -24.49 -8.25 -13.69
C ASP A 271 -24.82 -7.53 -15.01
N SER A 272 -25.28 -6.28 -14.93
CA SER A 272 -25.56 -5.42 -16.09
C SER A 272 -24.39 -4.54 -16.47
N TYR A 273 -23.30 -4.58 -15.72
CA TYR A 273 -22.13 -3.75 -15.95
C TYR A 273 -21.42 -4.08 -17.28
N LYS A 274 -21.14 -3.04 -18.05
CA LYS A 274 -20.41 -3.17 -19.33
C LYS A 274 -18.95 -2.77 -19.12
N PRO A 275 -17.98 -3.67 -19.36
CA PRO A 275 -16.58 -3.32 -19.32
C PRO A 275 -16.27 -2.11 -20.20
N GLY A 276 -15.45 -1.19 -19.70
CA GLY A 276 -15.13 0.06 -20.38
C GLY A 276 -16.14 1.20 -20.16
N ALA A 277 -17.25 0.94 -19.44
CA ALA A 277 -18.21 2.00 -19.13
C ALA A 277 -17.72 2.89 -17.98
N ASN A 278 -17.21 2.29 -16.89
CA ASN A 278 -16.81 3.00 -15.68
C ASN A 278 -15.86 2.18 -14.79
N GLY A 279 -14.60 2.11 -15.13
CA GLY A 279 -13.59 1.40 -14.32
C GLY A 279 -13.41 1.93 -12.90
N THR A 280 -13.99 3.10 -12.55
CA THR A 280 -13.92 3.66 -11.18
C THR A 280 -14.64 2.79 -10.16
N VAL A 281 -15.62 2.00 -10.59
CA VAL A 281 -16.44 1.11 -9.74
C VAL A 281 -15.60 0.18 -8.87
N PHE A 282 -14.49 -0.33 -9.43
CA PHE A 282 -13.60 -1.27 -8.73
C PHE A 282 -12.41 -0.58 -8.04
N SER A 283 -12.45 0.76 -7.99
CA SER A 283 -11.45 1.58 -7.29
C SER A 283 -9.99 1.24 -7.67
N PRO A 284 -9.59 1.36 -8.94
CA PRO A 284 -8.19 1.16 -9.37
C PRO A 284 -7.22 2.09 -8.65
N THR A 285 -7.75 3.15 -8.04
CA THR A 285 -7.01 4.16 -7.29
C THR A 285 -6.60 3.70 -5.90
N GLY A 286 -7.36 2.76 -5.27
CA GLY A 286 -7.19 2.50 -3.85
C GLY A 286 -7.94 1.27 -3.32
N GLY A 287 -8.47 0.41 -4.19
CA GLY A 287 -9.39 -0.66 -3.82
C GLY A 287 -8.77 -2.04 -3.60
N LEU A 288 -7.50 -2.24 -3.80
CA LEU A 288 -6.88 -3.55 -3.62
C LEU A 288 -6.81 -3.93 -2.13
N ARG A 289 -7.25 -5.15 -1.82
CA ARG A 289 -7.03 -5.82 -0.52
C ARG A 289 -5.98 -6.90 -0.73
N ILE A 290 -4.90 -6.83 0.03
CA ILE A 290 -3.75 -7.72 -0.10
C ILE A 290 -2.96 -7.76 1.21
N SER A 291 -2.24 -8.87 1.47
CA SER A 291 -1.38 -8.99 2.64
C SER A 291 -0.01 -8.34 2.43
N ALA A 292 0.70 -8.03 3.54
CA ALA A 292 2.09 -7.58 3.47
C ALA A 292 2.99 -8.65 2.84
N ALA A 293 2.70 -9.93 3.07
CA ALA A 293 3.42 -11.05 2.48
C ALA A 293 3.32 -11.08 0.95
N ASP A 294 2.10 -10.89 0.42
CA ASP A 294 1.88 -10.88 -1.03
C ASP A 294 2.40 -9.59 -1.68
N LEU A 295 2.32 -8.44 -1.01
CA LEU A 295 3.05 -7.23 -1.45
C LEU A 295 4.57 -7.47 -1.48
N GLY A 296 5.10 -8.28 -0.56
CA GLY A 296 6.49 -8.72 -0.57
C GLY A 296 6.87 -9.49 -1.84
N LYS A 297 5.99 -10.33 -2.37
CA LYS A 297 6.22 -11.04 -3.65
C LYS A 297 6.27 -10.06 -4.83
N ILE A 298 5.38 -9.05 -4.85
CA ILE A 298 5.45 -7.96 -5.86
C ILE A 298 6.79 -7.23 -5.74
N MET A 299 7.21 -6.87 -4.54
CA MET A 299 8.48 -6.18 -4.32
C MET A 299 9.68 -7.03 -4.76
N LEU A 300 9.70 -8.30 -4.42
CA LEU A 300 10.75 -9.24 -4.87
C LEU A 300 10.80 -9.34 -6.39
N MET A 301 9.65 -9.44 -7.07
CA MET A 301 9.56 -9.42 -8.52
C MET A 301 10.17 -8.14 -9.10
N MET A 302 9.86 -6.97 -8.53
CA MET A 302 10.43 -5.69 -8.99
C MET A 302 11.94 -5.63 -8.74
N LEU A 303 12.42 -6.11 -7.58
CA LEU A 303 13.84 -6.18 -7.23
C LEU A 303 14.62 -7.22 -8.05
N ASP A 304 13.93 -8.21 -8.62
CA ASP A 304 14.50 -9.22 -9.53
C ASP A 304 14.25 -8.88 -11.02
N GLN A 305 14.17 -7.58 -11.31
CA GLN A 305 14.07 -7.05 -12.68
C GLN A 305 12.88 -7.61 -13.48
N GLY A 306 11.75 -7.82 -12.81
CA GLY A 306 10.52 -8.28 -13.43
C GLY A 306 10.35 -9.81 -13.44
N ARG A 307 11.18 -10.56 -12.73
CA ARG A 307 11.09 -12.02 -12.65
C ARG A 307 10.39 -12.45 -11.35
N ALA A 308 9.50 -13.41 -11.49
CA ALA A 308 8.90 -14.13 -10.36
C ALA A 308 8.97 -15.63 -10.63
N ASP A 309 9.42 -16.42 -9.65
CA ASP A 309 9.56 -17.89 -9.74
C ASP A 309 10.32 -18.35 -11.00
N GLY A 310 11.39 -17.62 -11.34
CA GLY A 310 12.21 -17.89 -12.51
C GLY A 310 11.59 -17.49 -13.87
N LYS A 311 10.35 -17.02 -13.90
CA LYS A 311 9.65 -16.58 -15.12
C LYS A 311 9.63 -15.07 -15.23
N SER A 312 9.59 -14.55 -16.46
CA SER A 312 9.39 -13.12 -16.71
C SER A 312 7.92 -12.76 -16.51
N PHE A 313 7.66 -11.84 -15.57
CA PHE A 313 6.36 -11.21 -15.39
C PHE A 313 6.29 -9.91 -16.19
N LEU A 314 7.33 -9.07 -16.11
CA LEU A 314 7.57 -7.89 -16.94
C LEU A 314 9.01 -7.90 -17.42
N THR A 315 9.27 -7.28 -18.57
CA THR A 315 10.64 -7.08 -19.02
C THR A 315 11.37 -6.04 -18.15
N PRO A 316 12.71 -6.13 -18.03
CA PRO A 316 13.49 -5.09 -17.36
C PRO A 316 13.29 -3.69 -17.99
N ALA A 317 13.05 -3.62 -19.30
CA ALA A 317 12.78 -2.38 -20.02
C ALA A 317 11.45 -1.74 -19.54
N SER A 318 10.38 -2.52 -19.42
CA SER A 318 9.08 -2.07 -18.92
C SER A 318 9.18 -1.57 -17.48
N LEU A 319 9.86 -2.30 -16.59
CA LEU A 319 10.10 -1.85 -15.22
C LEU A 319 10.91 -0.57 -15.14
N LYS A 320 11.94 -0.44 -15.98
CA LYS A 320 12.74 0.79 -16.06
C LYS A 320 11.87 1.97 -16.49
N VAL A 321 11.03 1.83 -17.53
CA VAL A 321 10.10 2.87 -17.96
C VAL A 321 9.12 3.24 -16.85
N MET A 322 8.60 2.25 -16.11
CA MET A 322 7.68 2.44 -15.01
C MET A 322 8.33 3.22 -13.85
N THR A 323 9.55 2.88 -13.47
CA THR A 323 10.21 3.43 -12.30
C THR A 323 11.02 4.69 -12.54
N MET A 324 11.45 4.96 -13.78
CA MET A 324 12.17 6.20 -14.07
C MET A 324 11.27 7.42 -13.96
N PRO A 325 11.75 8.55 -13.43
CA PRO A 325 10.94 9.76 -13.33
C PRO A 325 10.45 10.26 -14.69
N GLN A 326 9.12 10.39 -14.82
CA GLN A 326 8.44 11.05 -15.93
C GLN A 326 8.24 12.54 -15.63
N TRP A 327 8.18 12.89 -14.35
CA TRP A 327 8.13 14.25 -13.86
C TRP A 327 9.16 14.45 -12.75
N ARG A 328 9.77 15.66 -12.73
CA ARG A 328 10.65 16.15 -11.66
C ARG A 328 10.27 17.57 -11.33
N TYR A 329 10.16 17.88 -10.05
CA TYR A 329 9.90 19.23 -9.57
C TYR A 329 11.09 20.16 -9.91
N GLN A 330 10.77 21.36 -10.40
CA GLN A 330 11.72 22.39 -10.78
C GLN A 330 11.54 23.58 -9.86
N PRO A 331 12.36 23.78 -8.80
CA PRO A 331 12.19 24.87 -7.84
C PRO A 331 12.21 26.27 -8.47
N GLY A 332 13.06 26.47 -9.49
CA GLY A 332 13.18 27.76 -10.20
C GLY A 332 12.01 28.09 -11.15
N ARG A 333 11.21 27.08 -11.50
CA ARG A 333 10.00 27.18 -12.33
C ARG A 333 9.01 26.12 -11.85
N PRO A 334 8.24 26.42 -10.78
CA PRO A 334 7.33 25.45 -10.20
C PRO A 334 6.41 24.80 -11.25
N ASN A 335 6.48 23.50 -11.39
CA ASN A 335 5.77 22.71 -12.38
C ASN A 335 4.94 21.60 -11.75
N GLY A 336 4.54 21.74 -10.49
CA GLY A 336 3.71 20.76 -9.79
C GLY A 336 3.55 21.02 -8.30
N ASP A 337 2.54 20.37 -7.72
CA ASP A 337 2.24 20.37 -6.30
C ASP A 337 3.14 19.36 -5.59
N THR A 338 3.93 19.83 -4.63
CA THR A 338 4.92 18.98 -3.94
C THR A 338 4.42 18.38 -2.63
N TYR A 339 3.27 18.83 -2.11
CA TYR A 339 2.73 18.35 -0.82
C TYR A 339 3.80 18.40 0.28
N HIS A 340 4.31 19.60 0.56
CA HIS A 340 5.40 19.84 1.54
C HIS A 340 6.71 19.12 1.21
N GLY A 341 6.99 18.90 -0.09
CA GLY A 341 8.19 18.21 -0.56
C GLY A 341 8.08 16.68 -0.54
N LEU A 342 6.90 16.15 -0.27
CA LEU A 342 6.64 14.71 -0.34
C LEU A 342 6.80 14.19 -1.78
N PHE A 343 6.28 14.94 -2.75
CA PHE A 343 6.38 14.61 -4.17
C PHE A 343 7.37 15.54 -4.87
N THR A 344 8.52 15.02 -5.22
CA THR A 344 9.56 15.74 -5.96
C THR A 344 9.89 15.08 -7.29
N GLN A 345 9.58 13.80 -7.43
CA GLN A 345 9.76 13.03 -8.65
C GLN A 345 8.71 11.93 -8.73
N TRP A 346 8.22 11.65 -9.94
CA TRP A 346 7.18 10.66 -10.16
C TRP A 346 7.41 9.90 -11.48
N GLY A 347 7.31 8.55 -11.42
CA GLY A 347 7.32 7.65 -12.57
C GLY A 347 5.91 7.35 -13.09
N LEU A 348 5.67 6.13 -13.56
CA LEU A 348 4.33 5.65 -13.92
C LEU A 348 3.71 4.92 -12.71
N GLY A 349 2.82 5.59 -11.98
CA GLY A 349 2.24 5.07 -10.74
C GLY A 349 3.26 4.77 -9.64
N VAL A 350 4.42 5.39 -9.69
CA VAL A 350 5.53 5.17 -8.76
C VAL A 350 6.11 6.51 -8.32
N GLN A 351 6.11 6.76 -7.00
CA GLN A 351 6.79 7.87 -6.37
C GLN A 351 8.28 7.57 -6.20
N GLN A 352 9.13 8.60 -6.24
CA GLN A 352 10.53 8.52 -5.83
C GLN A 352 10.72 9.14 -4.44
N PHE A 353 11.44 8.45 -3.57
CA PHE A 353 11.79 8.88 -2.23
C PHE A 353 13.27 9.24 -2.16
N GLU A 354 13.55 10.47 -1.76
CA GLU A 354 14.94 10.93 -1.61
C GLU A 354 15.39 10.76 -0.15
N SER A 355 16.54 10.14 0.06
CA SER A 355 17.10 9.84 1.38
C SER A 355 17.85 11.02 2.03
N ARG A 356 17.55 12.24 1.65
CA ARG A 356 18.19 13.44 2.21
C ARG A 356 17.47 13.89 3.46
N ARG A 357 18.21 13.99 4.57
CA ARG A 357 17.70 14.55 5.83
C ARG A 357 17.03 15.91 5.60
N GLY A 358 15.83 16.10 6.16
CA GLY A 358 15.04 17.32 6.02
C GLY A 358 14.33 17.47 4.66
N ARG A 359 14.31 16.44 3.82
CA ARG A 359 13.46 16.36 2.63
C ARG A 359 12.11 15.75 2.98
N GLY A 360 11.02 16.30 2.44
CA GLY A 360 9.67 15.81 2.70
C GLY A 360 9.45 14.34 2.37
N SER A 361 10.19 13.81 1.38
CA SER A 361 10.13 12.41 0.93
C SER A 361 11.08 11.46 1.67
N SER A 362 11.82 11.89 2.70
CA SER A 362 12.75 11.03 3.45
C SER A 362 12.00 9.96 4.24
N LEU A 363 12.29 8.69 4.00
CA LEU A 363 11.62 7.56 4.67
C LEU A 363 12.23 7.23 6.04
N VAL A 364 13.49 7.58 6.27
CA VAL A 364 14.23 7.27 7.51
C VAL A 364 15.03 8.48 7.98
N GLU A 365 15.13 8.68 9.29
CA GLU A 365 15.78 9.85 9.90
C GLU A 365 17.27 9.95 9.54
N SER A 366 17.96 8.82 9.54
CA SER A 366 19.39 8.76 9.21
C SER A 366 19.70 9.08 7.75
N GLY A 367 18.69 9.06 6.86
CA GLY A 367 18.93 9.02 5.42
C GLY A 367 19.51 7.68 4.96
N GLY A 368 19.97 7.61 3.71
CA GLY A 368 20.65 6.41 3.16
C GLY A 368 19.72 5.38 2.53
N PHE A 369 18.41 5.64 2.43
CA PHE A 369 17.43 4.79 1.76
C PHE A 369 16.72 5.53 0.63
N ASP A 370 17.41 5.68 -0.52
CA ASP A 370 16.76 6.15 -1.76
C ASP A 370 15.87 5.03 -2.30
N ALA A 371 14.63 5.35 -2.57
CA ALA A 371 13.66 4.32 -2.93
C ALA A 371 12.68 4.80 -4.01
N ALA A 372 12.09 3.83 -4.69
CA ALA A 372 10.89 4.00 -5.49
C ALA A 372 9.72 3.24 -4.82
N GLY A 373 8.48 3.67 -5.05
CA GLY A 373 7.35 2.98 -4.46
C GLY A 373 6.06 3.80 -4.47
N HIS A 374 5.23 3.61 -3.45
CA HIS A 374 4.00 4.37 -3.29
C HIS A 374 3.55 4.39 -1.82
N LEU A 375 2.89 5.47 -1.44
CA LEU A 375 2.21 5.60 -0.15
C LEU A 375 0.71 5.34 -0.30
N GLY A 376 0.03 5.10 0.79
CA GLY A 376 -1.42 5.00 0.80
C GLY A 376 -2.03 5.50 2.10
N GLU A 377 -3.12 6.26 1.97
CA GLU A 377 -3.91 6.74 3.09
C GLU A 377 -5.40 6.64 2.76
N ALA A 378 -6.17 5.97 3.59
CA ALA A 378 -7.63 5.94 3.52
C ALA A 378 -8.23 5.32 4.78
N TYR A 379 -9.31 5.88 5.30
CA TYR A 379 -10.14 5.28 6.36
C TYR A 379 -9.38 4.90 7.65
N GLY A 380 -8.27 5.57 7.94
CA GLY A 380 -7.38 5.24 9.07
C GLY A 380 -6.21 4.34 8.69
N LEU A 381 -6.19 3.77 7.49
CA LEU A 381 -4.97 3.13 6.97
C LEU A 381 -3.90 4.18 6.68
N LEU A 382 -2.67 3.86 7.06
CA LEU A 382 -1.45 4.43 6.50
C LEU A 382 -0.61 3.27 5.96
N SER A 383 -0.10 3.40 4.74
CA SER A 383 0.66 2.32 4.13
C SER A 383 1.84 2.83 3.32
N VAL A 384 2.92 2.06 3.35
CA VAL A 384 4.17 2.35 2.62
C VAL A 384 4.61 1.10 1.87
N PHE A 385 4.92 1.27 0.61
CA PHE A 385 5.62 0.29 -0.22
C PHE A 385 6.83 1.00 -0.84
N ALA A 386 8.03 0.72 -0.38
CA ALA A 386 9.24 1.41 -0.81
C ALA A 386 10.40 0.44 -1.00
N PHE A 387 11.08 0.51 -2.14
CA PHE A 387 12.18 -0.37 -2.50
C PHE A 387 13.36 0.39 -3.12
N ASP A 388 14.57 0.01 -2.71
CA ASP A 388 15.85 0.41 -3.29
C ASP A 388 16.30 -0.69 -4.27
N ALA A 389 16.15 -0.42 -5.55
CA ALA A 389 16.49 -1.37 -6.61
C ALA A 389 18.01 -1.61 -6.70
N VAL A 390 18.85 -0.66 -6.27
CA VAL A 390 20.31 -0.76 -6.34
C VAL A 390 20.82 -1.74 -5.28
N ARG A 391 20.38 -1.56 -4.02
CA ARG A 391 20.77 -2.44 -2.91
C ARG A 391 19.88 -3.68 -2.80
N ARG A 392 18.82 -3.75 -3.60
CA ARG A 392 17.78 -4.79 -3.55
C ARG A 392 17.15 -4.91 -2.17
N ASN A 393 16.91 -3.77 -1.53
CA ASN A 393 16.28 -3.65 -0.22
C ASN A 393 14.86 -3.11 -0.35
N GLY A 394 14.02 -3.35 0.67
CA GLY A 394 12.67 -2.81 0.66
C GLY A 394 11.99 -2.86 2.01
N MET A 395 10.98 -2.00 2.16
CA MET A 395 10.12 -1.93 3.35
C MET A 395 8.66 -1.83 2.94
N ILE A 396 7.83 -2.62 3.60
CA ILE A 396 6.37 -2.58 3.50
C ILE A 396 5.84 -2.34 4.91
N VAL A 397 4.95 -1.36 5.03
CA VAL A 397 4.27 -1.00 6.28
C VAL A 397 2.78 -0.86 5.98
N LEU A 398 1.94 -1.58 6.71
CA LEU A 398 0.48 -1.50 6.64
C LEU A 398 -0.06 -1.26 8.06
N ILE A 399 -0.53 -0.05 8.33
CA ILE A 399 -1.13 0.37 9.60
C ILE A 399 -2.64 0.34 9.42
N GLY A 400 -3.36 -0.56 10.11
CA GLY A 400 -4.78 -0.81 9.91
C GLY A 400 -5.72 0.10 10.71
N GLY A 401 -5.20 1.15 11.34
CA GLY A 401 -6.00 2.15 12.07
C GLY A 401 -5.12 3.11 12.84
N THR A 402 -5.53 4.38 12.92
CA THR A 402 -4.80 5.44 13.62
C THR A 402 -5.62 6.02 14.77
N ALA A 403 -4.97 6.22 15.94
CA ALA A 403 -5.60 6.78 17.14
C ALA A 403 -5.76 8.31 17.05
N SER A 404 -4.91 8.98 16.30
CA SER A 404 -4.87 10.43 16.13
C SER A 404 -5.01 10.83 14.67
N ASP A 405 -5.41 12.07 14.45
CA ASP A 405 -5.49 12.65 13.10
C ASP A 405 -4.09 12.74 12.48
N PRO A 406 -3.84 12.10 11.32
CA PRO A 406 -2.57 12.22 10.60
C PRO A 406 -2.17 13.69 10.34
N ALA A 407 -3.14 14.56 10.05
CA ALA A 407 -2.90 15.98 9.80
C ALA A 407 -2.37 16.74 11.03
N THR A 408 -2.66 16.25 12.25
CA THR A 408 -2.19 16.87 13.52
C THR A 408 -0.96 16.20 14.09
N THR A 409 -0.50 15.10 13.49
CA THR A 409 0.70 14.36 13.87
C THR A 409 1.74 14.33 12.76
N PRO A 410 2.18 15.51 12.25
CA PRO A 410 3.17 15.57 11.19
C PRO A 410 4.48 14.96 11.67
N GLY A 411 5.22 14.43 10.73
CA GLY A 411 6.56 13.88 10.95
C GLY A 411 7.54 14.92 11.52
N ARG A 412 8.63 14.43 12.06
CA ARG A 412 9.71 15.26 12.63
C ARG A 412 10.76 15.65 11.60
N TYR A 413 10.96 14.81 10.61
CA TYR A 413 12.04 14.97 9.61
C TYR A 413 11.56 14.82 8.16
N SER A 414 10.28 14.49 7.95
CA SER A 414 9.67 14.30 6.62
C SER A 414 8.23 14.84 6.59
N ALA A 415 7.59 14.73 5.43
CA ALA A 415 6.16 15.04 5.27
C ALA A 415 5.25 13.81 5.57
N LEU A 416 5.81 12.73 6.05
CA LEU A 416 5.07 11.57 6.56
C LEU A 416 4.46 11.88 7.94
N THR A 417 3.64 10.98 8.45
CA THR A 417 3.15 11.04 9.83
C THR A 417 4.20 10.52 10.81
N ARG A 418 4.06 10.84 12.10
CA ARG A 418 4.93 10.29 13.15
C ARG A 418 4.83 8.77 13.27
N GLN A 419 3.64 8.21 13.00
CA GLN A 419 3.44 6.77 12.98
C GLN A 419 4.30 6.11 11.90
N GLU A 420 4.24 6.62 10.68
CA GLU A 420 5.03 6.11 9.56
C GLU A 420 6.53 6.26 9.83
N GLU A 421 6.98 7.42 10.28
CA GLU A 421 8.39 7.68 10.64
C GLU A 421 8.90 6.71 11.72
N ALA A 422 8.12 6.49 12.78
CA ALA A 422 8.51 5.62 13.88
C ALA A 422 8.66 4.16 13.43
N VAL A 423 7.69 3.65 12.65
CA VAL A 423 7.73 2.27 12.12
C VAL A 423 8.84 2.11 11.11
N LEU A 424 8.98 3.03 10.15
CA LEU A 424 10.01 2.97 9.11
C LEU A 424 11.43 3.04 9.69
N THR A 425 11.66 3.93 10.65
CA THR A 425 12.97 4.04 11.33
C THR A 425 13.31 2.76 12.09
N ALA A 426 12.35 2.19 12.82
CA ALA A 426 12.55 0.91 13.50
C ALA A 426 12.83 -0.23 12.50
N LEU A 427 12.01 -0.33 11.45
CA LEU A 427 12.11 -1.39 10.45
C LEU A 427 13.40 -1.29 9.63
N TYR A 428 13.91 -0.08 9.41
CA TYR A 428 15.15 0.15 8.65
C TYR A 428 16.36 -0.56 9.26
N ALA A 429 16.38 -0.77 10.57
CA ALA A 429 17.43 -1.56 11.22
C ALA A 429 17.56 -2.98 10.66
N SER A 430 16.50 -3.54 10.07
CA SER A 430 16.51 -4.87 9.44
C SER A 430 17.02 -4.87 7.99
N VAL A 431 17.12 -3.71 7.34
CA VAL A 431 17.59 -3.56 5.96
C VAL A 431 18.90 -2.78 5.83
N ALA A 432 19.30 -2.06 6.87
CA ALA A 432 20.57 -1.35 6.91
C ALA A 432 21.76 -2.31 6.73
N PRO A 433 22.88 -1.83 6.15
CA PRO A 433 24.09 -2.61 5.91
C PRO A 433 24.63 -3.31 7.16
#